data_32ac26cb6dfb43673dfb1c2f1a470750
#
_entry.id   32ac26cb6dfb43673dfb1c2f1a470750
#
_cell.length_a   1.000
_cell.length_b   1.000
_cell.length_c   1.000
_cell.angle_alpha   90.00
_cell.angle_beta   90.00
_cell.angle_gamma   90.00
#
_symmetry.space_group_name_H-M   'P 1'
#
loop_
_entity.id
_entity.type
_entity.pdbx_description
1 polymer ?
#
loop_
_entity_poly.entity_id
_entity_poly.type
_entity_poly.pdbx_seq_one_letter_code
_entity_poly.pdbx_strand_id
1 'polypeptide(L)'
;MHNVLPTNHIFRNSHPGIAVSLVFCTATGTALLNFFRQKSEFDFSFEFWIAPLSIGIASWLINVILVYRSRYLSSNYLLGWSWWCLLVALTNSPITWREALLSVGASVWLAISFELFDERKISLRTRSNLGFFAAFLGILNPYLFSFVIPSVLAPSVEFKFSLRSILQIFIAWLLPVSLFFFFGLSSLDFLFSSMAKSFKNIFFDLPSIGELIIFFWAIFAFVQTIRALMSAKKAKRRGLMLSWLGITYTVLLSIFIHDSSSYVSLLAVFFGPHLVNLKDYISPKRLRYLLTPSLLLGALFEVIF
;
A
#
# COMPACT_ATOMS: atom_id res chain seq x y z
N MET A 1 34.49 8.97 -4.36
CA MET A 1 33.90 9.66 -3.21
C MET A 1 32.60 8.96 -2.87
N HIS A 2 32.63 8.07 -1.89
CA HIS A 2 31.45 7.42 -1.34
C HIS A 2 30.70 8.46 -0.49
N ASN A 3 29.62 9.00 -1.01
CA ASN A 3 28.68 9.74 -0.19
C ASN A 3 27.98 8.74 0.75
N VAL A 4 28.56 8.54 1.91
CA VAL A 4 27.90 7.94 3.06
C VAL A 4 26.72 8.85 3.37
N LEU A 5 25.52 8.44 3.02
CA LEU A 5 24.27 9.14 3.37
C LEU A 5 24.24 9.22 4.90
N PRO A 6 24.21 10.41 5.49
CA PRO A 6 24.23 10.54 6.93
C PRO A 6 22.95 9.94 7.49
N THR A 7 23.08 8.79 8.14
CA THR A 7 22.02 8.10 8.90
C THR A 7 21.31 9.01 9.90
N ASN A 8 21.93 10.11 10.26
CA ASN A 8 21.38 11.12 11.18
C ASN A 8 20.19 11.94 10.62
N HIS A 9 19.94 11.94 9.30
CA HIS A 9 18.82 12.72 8.73
C HIS A 9 17.44 12.08 8.93
N ILE A 10 17.37 10.76 9.12
CA ILE A 10 16.09 10.03 9.27
C ILE A 10 15.40 10.43 10.59
N PHE A 11 16.21 10.65 11.65
CA PHE A 11 15.69 10.98 12.98
C PHE A 11 15.64 12.49 13.27
N ARG A 12 16.29 13.32 12.45
CA ARG A 12 16.47 14.75 12.75
C ARG A 12 15.21 15.59 12.52
N ASN A 13 14.27 15.15 11.67
CA ASN A 13 13.03 15.86 11.36
C ASN A 13 11.77 15.14 11.88
N SER A 14 11.90 13.96 12.45
CA SER A 14 10.79 13.21 13.00
C SER A 14 10.93 13.19 14.53
N HIS A 15 10.12 14.00 15.22
CA HIS A 15 10.02 13.89 16.67
C HIS A 15 9.60 12.46 17.02
N PRO A 16 10.38 11.69 17.81
CA PRO A 16 10.04 10.31 18.17
C PRO A 16 8.66 10.22 18.82
N GLY A 17 8.21 11.26 19.53
CA GLY A 17 6.89 11.34 20.10
C GLY A 17 5.76 11.26 19.06
N ILE A 18 5.95 11.82 17.84
CA ILE A 18 4.94 11.72 16.78
C ILE A 18 4.86 10.29 16.22
N ALA A 19 6.01 9.60 16.11
CA ALA A 19 6.02 8.20 15.68
C ALA A 19 5.28 7.30 16.69
N VAL A 20 5.58 7.47 17.98
CA VAL A 20 4.90 6.74 19.06
C VAL A 20 3.40 7.06 19.07
N SER A 21 3.03 8.33 18.93
CA SER A 21 1.62 8.73 18.84
C SER A 21 0.91 8.10 17.64
N LEU A 22 1.58 8.05 16.47
CA LEU A 22 1.01 7.40 15.29
C LEU A 22 0.74 5.92 15.55
N VAL A 23 1.73 5.19 16.06
CA VAL A 23 1.61 3.75 16.38
C VAL A 23 0.49 3.53 17.41
N PHE A 24 0.48 4.31 18.47
CA PHE A 24 -0.53 4.19 19.53
C PHE A 24 -1.95 4.50 19.03
N CYS A 25 -2.14 5.63 18.33
CA CYS A 25 -3.46 6.03 17.82
C CYS A 25 -4.00 5.04 16.77
N THR A 26 -3.15 4.55 15.87
CA THR A 26 -3.60 3.58 14.86
C THR A 26 -3.85 2.20 15.46
N ALA A 27 -3.07 1.77 16.43
CA ALA A 27 -3.31 0.51 17.15
C ALA A 27 -4.62 0.57 17.98
N THR A 28 -4.79 1.60 18.80
CA THR A 28 -6.01 1.76 19.62
C THR A 28 -7.26 1.94 18.75
N GLY A 29 -7.16 2.73 17.66
CA GLY A 29 -8.25 2.89 16.70
C GLY A 29 -8.64 1.57 16.05
N THR A 30 -7.67 0.75 15.66
CA THR A 30 -7.93 -0.59 15.07
C THR A 30 -8.54 -1.55 16.12
N ALA A 31 -8.08 -1.51 17.37
CA ALA A 31 -8.66 -2.33 18.44
C ALA A 31 -10.13 -1.99 18.68
N LEU A 32 -10.45 -0.70 18.78
CA LEU A 32 -11.82 -0.23 18.94
C LEU A 32 -12.69 -0.63 17.74
N LEU A 33 -12.19 -0.42 16.53
CA LEU A 33 -12.89 -0.78 15.31
C LEU A 33 -13.19 -2.27 15.22
N ASN A 34 -12.20 -3.12 15.47
CA ASN A 34 -12.39 -4.56 15.45
C ASN A 34 -13.39 -5.00 16.53
N PHE A 35 -13.35 -4.37 17.71
CA PHE A 35 -14.35 -4.61 18.75
C PHE A 35 -15.78 -4.31 18.30
N PHE A 36 -16.02 -3.15 17.69
CA PHE A 36 -17.35 -2.79 17.20
C PHE A 36 -17.82 -3.67 16.04
N ARG A 37 -16.91 -4.09 15.15
CA ARG A 37 -17.26 -4.93 13.98
C ARG A 37 -17.51 -6.39 14.34
N GLN A 38 -16.81 -6.93 15.32
CA GLN A 38 -16.97 -8.34 15.69
C GLN A 38 -18.26 -8.62 16.46
N LYS A 39 -18.92 -7.59 17.05
CA LYS A 39 -20.12 -7.74 17.91
C LYS A 39 -19.99 -8.86 18.96
N SER A 40 -18.76 -9.30 19.24
CA SER A 40 -18.44 -10.45 20.09
C SER A 40 -18.14 -9.99 21.52
N GLU A 41 -18.28 -10.92 22.47
CA GLU A 41 -17.78 -10.73 23.82
C GLU A 41 -16.30 -10.37 23.80
N PHE A 42 -15.87 -9.52 24.74
CA PHE A 42 -14.50 -9.07 24.85
C PHE A 42 -13.59 -10.27 25.10
N ASP A 43 -13.03 -10.85 24.06
CA ASP A 43 -12.04 -11.90 24.19
C ASP A 43 -10.65 -11.24 24.27
N PHE A 44 -10.07 -11.22 25.47
CA PHE A 44 -8.70 -10.74 25.70
C PHE A 44 -7.65 -11.73 25.18
N SER A 45 -7.99 -12.56 24.22
CA SER A 45 -7.03 -13.48 23.60
C SER A 45 -5.85 -12.72 22.97
N PHE A 46 -4.71 -13.38 22.90
CA PHE A 46 -3.51 -12.83 22.27
C PHE A 46 -3.78 -12.44 20.81
N GLU A 47 -4.65 -13.18 20.13
CA GLU A 47 -5.04 -12.92 18.74
C GLU A 47 -5.74 -11.57 18.57
N PHE A 48 -6.54 -11.14 19.55
CA PHE A 48 -7.19 -9.83 19.53
C PHE A 48 -6.19 -8.67 19.49
N TRP A 49 -5.04 -8.81 20.15
CA TRP A 49 -4.02 -7.73 20.22
C TRP A 49 -3.00 -7.76 19.10
N ILE A 50 -2.77 -8.90 18.44
CA ILE A 50 -1.81 -9.01 17.35
C ILE A 50 -2.16 -8.07 16.19
N ALA A 51 -3.43 -8.04 15.76
CA ALA A 51 -3.86 -7.22 14.65
C ALA A 51 -3.66 -5.72 14.91
N PRO A 52 -4.19 -5.12 15.99
CA PRO A 52 -3.96 -3.71 16.31
C PRO A 52 -2.48 -3.33 16.41
N LEU A 53 -1.66 -4.14 17.09
CA LEU A 53 -0.23 -3.89 17.22
C LEU A 53 0.48 -3.95 15.88
N SER A 54 0.17 -4.95 15.06
CA SER A 54 0.76 -5.08 13.72
C SER A 54 0.38 -3.91 12.81
N ILE A 55 -0.85 -3.43 12.87
CA ILE A 55 -1.33 -2.24 12.12
C ILE A 55 -0.62 -0.97 12.63
N GLY A 56 -0.49 -0.81 13.93
CA GLY A 56 0.26 0.30 14.52
C GLY A 56 1.71 0.34 14.01
N ILE A 57 2.40 -0.77 14.08
CA ILE A 57 3.79 -0.91 13.58
C ILE A 57 3.83 -0.70 12.06
N ALA A 58 2.90 -1.27 11.30
CA ALA A 58 2.83 -1.11 9.85
C ALA A 58 2.66 0.35 9.44
N SER A 59 1.82 1.13 10.11
CA SER A 59 1.61 2.56 9.82
C SER A 59 2.92 3.36 9.92
N TRP A 60 3.75 3.05 10.90
CA TRP A 60 5.07 3.65 11.07
C TRP A 60 6.06 3.14 10.01
N LEU A 61 6.13 1.82 9.78
CA LEU A 61 7.03 1.21 8.80
C LEU A 61 6.77 1.72 7.38
N ILE A 62 5.51 1.78 6.93
CA ILE A 62 5.11 2.31 5.62
C ILE A 62 5.62 3.74 5.46
N ASN A 63 5.44 4.56 6.48
CA ASN A 63 5.94 5.93 6.46
C ASN A 63 7.46 5.98 6.33
N VAL A 64 8.20 5.21 7.15
CA VAL A 64 9.67 5.17 7.12
C VAL A 64 10.18 4.65 5.78
N ILE A 65 9.65 3.53 5.30
CA ILE A 65 10.09 2.88 4.06
C ILE A 65 9.90 3.81 2.87
N LEU A 66 8.70 4.37 2.70
CA LEU A 66 8.40 5.20 1.53
C LEU A 66 9.05 6.58 1.59
N VAL A 67 9.13 7.22 2.75
CA VAL A 67 9.81 8.51 2.90
C VAL A 67 11.32 8.36 2.72
N TYR A 68 11.91 7.30 3.27
CA TYR A 68 13.36 7.09 3.15
C TYR A 68 13.80 6.83 1.71
N ARG A 69 13.03 6.04 0.96
CA ARG A 69 13.38 5.65 -0.41
C ARG A 69 12.88 6.63 -1.47
N SER A 70 11.82 7.37 -1.19
CA SER A 70 11.34 8.37 -2.13
C SER A 70 12.02 9.72 -1.88
N ARG A 71 12.70 10.24 -2.88
CA ARG A 71 13.33 11.56 -2.81
C ARG A 71 12.33 12.73 -2.89
N TYR A 72 11.05 12.45 -3.13
CA TYR A 72 10.03 13.46 -3.32
C TYR A 72 8.99 13.50 -2.20
N LEU A 73 8.91 12.47 -1.38
CA LEU A 73 8.05 12.47 -0.20
C LEU A 73 8.79 13.13 0.97
N SER A 74 8.21 14.17 1.53
CA SER A 74 8.80 14.78 2.73
C SER A 74 8.50 13.93 3.96
N SER A 75 9.38 14.02 4.94
CA SER A 75 9.21 13.40 6.26
C SER A 75 8.02 14.02 6.99
N ASN A 76 6.86 13.49 6.78
CA ASN A 76 5.68 13.76 7.57
C ASN A 76 4.96 12.43 7.81
N TYR A 77 4.34 12.29 8.95
CA TYR A 77 3.60 11.08 9.31
C TYR A 77 2.23 10.97 8.61
N LEU A 78 1.94 11.90 7.68
CA LEU A 78 0.68 11.94 6.94
C LEU A 78 0.48 10.66 6.11
N LEU A 79 1.56 10.05 5.60
CA LEU A 79 1.47 8.84 4.79
C LEU A 79 0.94 7.64 5.59
N GLY A 80 1.52 7.38 6.76
CA GLY A 80 1.07 6.29 7.63
C GLY A 80 -0.34 6.53 8.17
N TRP A 81 -0.66 7.79 8.49
CA TRP A 81 -1.99 8.17 8.93
C TRP A 81 -3.04 8.02 7.82
N SER A 82 -2.78 8.54 6.62
CA SER A 82 -3.71 8.42 5.49
C SER A 82 -3.90 6.97 5.06
N TRP A 83 -2.85 6.16 5.10
CA TRP A 83 -2.95 4.73 4.84
C TRP A 83 -3.92 4.06 5.83
N TRP A 84 -3.75 4.31 7.12
CA TRP A 84 -4.64 3.74 8.15
C TRP A 84 -6.08 4.18 7.96
N CYS A 85 -6.34 5.47 7.73
CA CYS A 85 -7.69 5.97 7.48
C CYS A 85 -8.35 5.32 6.25
N LEU A 86 -7.58 5.15 5.16
CA LEU A 86 -8.06 4.48 3.95
C LEU A 86 -8.37 2.99 4.21
N LEU A 87 -7.47 2.31 4.93
CA LEU A 87 -7.67 0.91 5.29
C LEU A 87 -8.96 0.74 6.11
N VAL A 88 -9.15 1.56 7.14
CA VAL A 88 -10.35 1.52 7.99
C VAL A 88 -11.62 1.81 7.21
N ALA A 89 -11.60 2.83 6.37
CA ALA A 89 -12.79 3.30 5.66
C ALA A 89 -13.21 2.40 4.49
N LEU A 90 -12.28 1.66 3.89
CA LEU A 90 -12.57 0.76 2.75
C LEU A 90 -12.74 -0.71 3.15
N THR A 91 -12.48 -1.06 4.42
CA THR A 91 -12.57 -2.44 4.90
C THR A 91 -13.83 -2.60 5.74
N ASN A 92 -14.77 -3.43 5.30
CA ASN A 92 -16.01 -3.72 6.02
C ASN A 92 -15.89 -4.90 7.00
N SER A 93 -14.77 -5.63 6.97
CA SER A 93 -14.46 -6.74 7.87
C SER A 93 -13.48 -6.34 8.96
N PRO A 94 -13.36 -7.12 10.04
CA PRO A 94 -12.29 -6.92 11.03
C PRO A 94 -10.92 -6.94 10.36
N ILE A 95 -10.08 -5.97 10.72
CA ILE A 95 -8.73 -5.84 10.20
C ILE A 95 -7.81 -6.84 10.89
N THR A 96 -7.04 -7.61 10.12
CA THR A 96 -6.15 -8.65 10.61
C THR A 96 -4.66 -8.25 10.47
N TRP A 97 -3.77 -9.04 11.03
CA TRP A 97 -2.32 -8.84 10.85
C TRP A 97 -1.85 -9.06 9.40
N ARG A 98 -2.64 -9.77 8.59
CA ARG A 98 -2.33 -10.01 7.17
C ARG A 98 -2.33 -8.72 6.36
N GLU A 99 -3.31 -7.84 6.59
CA GLU A 99 -3.39 -6.53 5.95
C GLU A 99 -2.16 -5.67 6.29
N ALA A 100 -1.65 -5.77 7.52
CA ALA A 100 -0.42 -5.10 7.92
C ALA A 100 0.77 -5.61 7.10
N LEU A 101 0.96 -6.93 7.00
CA LEU A 101 2.06 -7.52 6.24
C LEU A 101 1.96 -7.23 4.74
N LEU A 102 0.76 -7.32 4.15
CA LEU A 102 0.52 -6.98 2.74
C LEU A 102 0.88 -5.53 2.46
N SER A 103 0.48 -4.62 3.33
CA SER A 103 0.76 -3.20 3.17
C SER A 103 2.25 -2.88 3.32
N VAL A 104 2.94 -3.49 4.28
CA VAL A 104 4.39 -3.36 4.42
C VAL A 104 5.11 -3.93 3.19
N GLY A 105 4.73 -5.12 2.73
CA GLY A 105 5.27 -5.75 1.53
C GLY A 105 5.09 -4.88 0.28
N ALA A 106 3.90 -4.32 0.08
CA ALA A 106 3.60 -3.41 -1.02
C ALA A 106 4.43 -2.10 -0.92
N SER A 107 4.62 -1.56 0.29
CA SER A 107 5.44 -0.37 0.49
C SER A 107 6.92 -0.63 0.19
N VAL A 108 7.43 -1.82 0.54
CA VAL A 108 8.79 -2.24 0.18
C VAL A 108 8.93 -2.40 -1.33
N TRP A 109 7.96 -3.05 -1.98
CA TRP A 109 7.94 -3.17 -3.44
C TRP A 109 7.96 -1.80 -4.12
N LEU A 110 7.12 -0.87 -3.67
CA LEU A 110 7.08 0.49 -4.22
C LEU A 110 8.41 1.23 -3.97
N ALA A 111 9.01 1.07 -2.79
CA ALA A 111 10.30 1.65 -2.47
C ALA A 111 11.43 1.12 -3.36
N ILE A 112 11.47 -0.20 -3.62
CA ILE A 112 12.43 -0.81 -4.56
C ILE A 112 12.17 -0.30 -5.98
N SER A 113 10.90 -0.13 -6.37
CA SER A 113 10.54 0.43 -7.66
C SER A 113 11.07 1.86 -7.84
N PHE A 114 11.15 2.67 -6.78
CA PHE A 114 11.78 3.99 -6.84
C PHE A 114 13.29 3.90 -7.12
N GLU A 115 13.99 2.87 -6.66
CA GLU A 115 15.42 2.67 -6.93
C GLU A 115 15.71 2.47 -8.43
N LEU A 116 14.74 1.96 -9.21
CA LEU A 116 14.89 1.83 -10.66
C LEU A 116 15.25 3.15 -11.36
N PHE A 117 14.90 4.28 -10.75
CA PHE A 117 15.08 5.61 -11.33
C PHE A 117 16.37 6.30 -10.91
N ASP A 118 16.97 5.87 -9.80
CA ASP A 118 18.18 6.48 -9.28
C ASP A 118 19.44 5.94 -9.97
N GLU A 119 19.37 4.74 -10.52
CA GLU A 119 20.50 4.08 -11.14
C GLU A 119 20.58 4.40 -12.65
N ARG A 120 21.76 4.77 -13.14
CA ARG A 120 22.00 4.92 -14.57
C ARG A 120 21.74 3.60 -15.34
N LYS A 121 22.07 2.46 -14.70
CA LYS A 121 21.76 1.11 -15.16
C LYS A 121 21.06 0.38 -14.02
N ILE A 122 19.90 -0.19 -14.29
CA ILE A 122 19.17 -0.97 -13.30
C ILE A 122 20.02 -2.16 -12.87
N SER A 123 20.31 -2.26 -11.57
CA SER A 123 21.14 -3.34 -11.05
C SER A 123 20.41 -4.69 -11.11
N LEU A 124 21.15 -5.77 -11.16
CA LEU A 124 20.61 -7.13 -11.04
C LEU A 124 19.83 -7.28 -9.72
N ARG A 125 20.39 -6.72 -8.65
CA ARG A 125 19.80 -6.76 -7.30
C ARG A 125 18.41 -6.13 -7.27
N THR A 126 18.24 -4.93 -7.84
CA THR A 126 16.95 -4.22 -7.85
C THR A 126 15.88 -5.00 -8.61
N ARG A 127 16.25 -5.61 -9.75
CA ARG A 127 15.33 -6.47 -10.53
C ARG A 127 14.93 -7.73 -9.78
N SER A 128 15.91 -8.43 -9.20
CA SER A 128 15.63 -9.63 -8.40
C SER A 128 14.76 -9.33 -7.19
N ASN A 129 15.02 -8.21 -6.51
CA ASN A 129 14.20 -7.79 -5.38
C ASN A 129 12.75 -7.51 -5.78
N LEU A 130 12.50 -6.88 -6.94
CA LEU A 130 11.13 -6.67 -7.44
C LEU A 130 10.38 -7.99 -7.63
N GLY A 131 11.02 -8.97 -8.27
CA GLY A 131 10.44 -10.30 -8.46
C GLY A 131 10.20 -11.01 -7.13
N PHE A 132 11.19 -10.99 -6.25
CA PHE A 132 11.10 -11.61 -4.93
C PHE A 132 9.94 -11.04 -4.09
N PHE A 133 9.81 -9.71 -4.02
CA PHE A 133 8.73 -9.09 -3.25
C PHE A 133 7.35 -9.28 -3.90
N ALA A 134 7.26 -9.40 -5.22
CA ALA A 134 6.04 -9.81 -5.89
C ALA A 134 5.63 -11.24 -5.49
N ALA A 135 6.59 -12.17 -5.41
CA ALA A 135 6.35 -13.53 -4.93
C ALA A 135 5.94 -13.54 -3.45
N PHE A 136 6.59 -12.74 -2.62
CA PHE A 136 6.26 -12.62 -1.19
C PHE A 136 4.81 -12.16 -0.97
N LEU A 137 4.33 -11.17 -1.73
CA LEU A 137 2.93 -10.77 -1.70
C LEU A 137 2.00 -11.92 -2.10
N GLY A 138 2.38 -12.71 -3.11
CA GLY A 138 1.65 -13.90 -3.53
C GLY A 138 1.62 -15.01 -2.49
N ILE A 139 2.68 -15.17 -1.69
CA ILE A 139 2.71 -16.13 -0.57
C ILE A 139 1.74 -15.69 0.54
N LEU A 140 1.64 -14.40 0.82
CA LEU A 140 0.70 -13.86 1.81
C LEU A 140 -0.76 -13.99 1.34
N ASN A 141 -1.00 -13.78 0.05
CA ASN A 141 -2.29 -13.99 -0.59
C ASN A 141 -2.05 -14.55 -2.02
N PRO A 142 -2.44 -15.80 -2.30
CA PRO A 142 -2.16 -16.47 -3.58
C PRO A 142 -2.67 -15.72 -4.82
N TYR A 143 -3.73 -14.92 -4.70
CA TYR A 143 -4.20 -14.09 -5.82
C TYR A 143 -3.18 -13.03 -6.24
N LEU A 144 -2.30 -12.63 -5.32
CA LEU A 144 -1.25 -11.65 -5.58
C LEU A 144 -0.01 -12.23 -6.27
N PHE A 145 0.02 -13.54 -6.61
CA PHE A 145 1.08 -14.06 -7.49
C PHE A 145 1.13 -13.32 -8.82
N SER A 146 -0.02 -12.85 -9.30
CA SER A 146 -0.10 -11.98 -10.49
C SER A 146 0.58 -10.61 -10.33
N PHE A 147 1.06 -10.26 -9.10
CA PHE A 147 1.81 -9.03 -8.84
C PHE A 147 3.17 -8.98 -9.56
N VAL A 148 3.58 -10.08 -10.17
CA VAL A 148 4.69 -10.11 -11.12
C VAL A 148 4.44 -9.17 -12.32
N ILE A 149 3.18 -8.99 -12.73
CA ILE A 149 2.80 -8.15 -13.87
C ILE A 149 3.23 -6.68 -13.64
N PRO A 150 2.79 -5.96 -12.58
CA PRO A 150 3.26 -4.63 -12.31
C PRO A 150 4.78 -4.57 -12.05
N SER A 151 5.38 -5.64 -11.51
CA SER A 151 6.84 -5.72 -11.31
C SER A 151 7.60 -5.73 -12.64
N VAL A 152 7.12 -6.45 -13.64
CA VAL A 152 7.69 -6.48 -14.99
C VAL A 152 7.44 -5.17 -15.73
N LEU A 153 6.31 -4.52 -15.49
CA LEU A 153 5.95 -3.24 -16.13
C LEU A 153 6.65 -2.04 -15.48
N ALA A 154 7.08 -2.11 -14.22
CA ALA A 154 7.72 -0.98 -13.54
C ALA A 154 8.93 -0.39 -14.29
N PRO A 155 9.86 -1.17 -14.92
CA PRO A 155 10.94 -0.63 -15.73
C PRO A 155 10.47 0.13 -16.97
N SER A 156 9.28 -0.15 -17.52
CA SER A 156 8.76 0.50 -18.73
C SER A 156 8.44 1.97 -18.50
N VAL A 157 8.14 2.38 -17.30
CA VAL A 157 7.89 3.79 -16.92
C VAL A 157 9.08 4.70 -17.28
N GLU A 158 10.28 4.15 -17.45
CA GLU A 158 11.49 4.86 -17.90
C GLU A 158 12.04 4.44 -19.25
N PHE A 159 11.28 3.70 -20.03
CA PHE A 159 11.78 3.12 -21.29
C PHE A 159 13.03 2.23 -21.10
N LYS A 160 13.24 1.72 -19.88
CA LYS A 160 14.33 0.78 -19.56
C LYS A 160 13.89 -0.68 -19.73
N PHE A 161 12.93 -0.90 -20.60
CA PHE A 161 12.36 -2.20 -20.88
C PHE A 161 13.35 -3.04 -21.69
N SER A 162 13.76 -4.17 -21.18
CA SER A 162 14.60 -5.12 -21.88
C SER A 162 14.16 -6.54 -21.55
N LEU A 163 14.25 -7.44 -22.52
CA LEU A 163 13.94 -8.85 -22.32
C LEU A 163 14.72 -9.44 -21.12
N ARG A 164 15.99 -9.05 -20.98
CA ARG A 164 16.82 -9.44 -19.84
C ARG A 164 16.24 -9.00 -18.51
N SER A 165 15.69 -7.78 -18.44
CA SER A 165 15.05 -7.28 -17.21
C SER A 165 13.81 -8.07 -16.84
N ILE A 166 12.97 -8.38 -17.84
CA ILE A 166 11.78 -9.21 -17.68
C ILE A 166 12.14 -10.59 -17.14
N LEU A 167 13.08 -11.27 -17.81
CA LEU A 167 13.52 -12.61 -17.40
C LEU A 167 14.09 -12.63 -15.98
N GLN A 168 14.88 -11.64 -15.60
CA GLN A 168 15.45 -11.56 -14.26
C GLN A 168 14.38 -11.38 -13.18
N ILE A 169 13.39 -10.49 -13.40
CA ILE A 169 12.27 -10.30 -12.48
C ILE A 169 11.44 -11.58 -12.38
N PHE A 170 11.15 -12.20 -13.53
CA PHE A 170 10.34 -13.40 -13.60
C PHE A 170 11.01 -14.61 -12.92
N ILE A 171 12.29 -14.82 -13.15
CA ILE A 171 13.06 -15.91 -12.50
C ILE A 171 13.10 -15.69 -10.98
N ALA A 172 13.34 -14.44 -10.54
CA ALA A 172 13.37 -14.12 -9.12
C ALA A 172 11.98 -14.27 -8.44
N TRP A 173 10.90 -14.12 -9.18
CA TRP A 173 9.55 -14.42 -8.74
C TRP A 173 9.25 -15.92 -8.75
N LEU A 174 9.64 -16.63 -9.81
CA LEU A 174 9.33 -18.05 -10.01
C LEU A 174 9.93 -18.93 -8.90
N LEU A 175 11.13 -18.60 -8.43
CA LEU A 175 11.82 -19.44 -7.44
C LEU A 175 11.06 -19.55 -6.10
N PRO A 176 10.68 -18.45 -5.41
CA PRO A 176 9.87 -18.57 -4.19
C PRO A 176 8.49 -19.18 -4.44
N VAL A 177 7.87 -18.88 -5.59
CA VAL A 177 6.56 -19.43 -5.95
C VAL A 177 6.63 -20.95 -6.15
N SER A 178 7.65 -21.45 -6.86
CA SER A 178 7.83 -22.89 -7.05
C SER A 178 8.10 -23.61 -5.73
N LEU A 179 8.88 -23.02 -4.83
CA LEU A 179 9.09 -23.57 -3.49
C LEU A 179 7.79 -23.61 -2.68
N PHE A 180 6.98 -22.55 -2.74
CA PHE A 180 5.70 -22.48 -2.05
C PHE A 180 4.75 -23.62 -2.47
N PHE A 181 4.65 -23.90 -3.78
CA PHE A 181 3.86 -25.01 -4.30
C PHE A 181 4.50 -26.37 -4.02
N PHE A 182 5.83 -26.48 -4.10
CA PHE A 182 6.54 -27.72 -3.84
C PHE A 182 6.33 -28.22 -2.40
N PHE A 183 6.31 -27.31 -1.43
CA PHE A 183 6.03 -27.65 -0.04
C PHE A 183 4.55 -27.87 0.27
N GLY A 184 3.66 -27.84 -0.74
CA GLY A 184 2.22 -28.08 -0.58
C GLY A 184 1.50 -27.03 0.26
N LEU A 185 2.08 -25.84 0.38
CA LEU A 185 1.48 -24.74 1.15
C LEU A 185 0.22 -24.17 0.49
N SER A 186 0.00 -24.47 -0.79
CA SER A 186 -1.23 -24.19 -1.53
C SER A 186 -1.42 -25.18 -2.67
N SER A 187 -2.67 -25.46 -3.04
CA SER A 187 -3.01 -26.21 -4.24
C SER A 187 -3.41 -25.26 -5.36
N LEU A 188 -3.04 -25.60 -6.61
CA LEU A 188 -3.48 -24.82 -7.78
C LEU A 188 -5.00 -24.82 -7.91
N ASP A 189 -5.68 -25.89 -7.49
CA ASP A 189 -7.14 -25.99 -7.49
C ASP A 189 -7.80 -24.92 -6.64
N PHE A 190 -7.17 -24.50 -5.55
CA PHE A 190 -7.65 -23.40 -4.71
C PHE A 190 -7.68 -22.08 -5.48
N LEU A 191 -6.67 -21.79 -6.30
CA LEU A 191 -6.62 -20.58 -7.12
C LEU A 191 -7.70 -20.57 -8.19
N PHE A 192 -7.87 -21.69 -8.90
CA PHE A 192 -8.85 -21.78 -9.99
C PHE A 192 -10.31 -21.84 -9.48
N SER A 193 -10.57 -22.55 -8.40
CA SER A 193 -11.93 -22.66 -7.85
C SER A 193 -12.45 -21.33 -7.28
N SER A 194 -11.58 -20.52 -6.71
CA SER A 194 -11.96 -19.21 -6.18
C SER A 194 -12.13 -18.16 -7.29
N MET A 195 -11.31 -18.19 -8.35
CA MET A 195 -11.55 -17.34 -9.53
C MET A 195 -12.89 -17.62 -10.19
N ALA A 196 -13.29 -18.89 -10.32
CA ALA A 196 -14.56 -19.25 -10.93
C ALA A 196 -15.79 -18.77 -10.13
N LYS A 197 -15.68 -18.65 -8.82
CA LYS A 197 -16.76 -18.14 -7.96
C LYS A 197 -16.93 -16.61 -8.02
N SER A 198 -15.85 -15.87 -8.31
CA SER A 198 -15.84 -14.40 -8.33
C SER A 198 -16.67 -13.78 -9.45
N PHE A 199 -16.83 -14.44 -10.59
CA PHE A 199 -17.58 -13.88 -11.72
C PHE A 199 -19.09 -13.75 -11.50
N LYS A 200 -19.65 -14.36 -10.45
CA LYS A 200 -21.11 -14.43 -10.25
C LYS A 200 -21.76 -13.23 -9.52
N ASN A 201 -21.01 -12.40 -8.83
CA ASN A 201 -21.59 -11.42 -7.90
C ASN A 201 -21.03 -10.00 -8.07
N ILE A 202 -21.00 -9.47 -9.30
CA ILE A 202 -20.78 -8.03 -9.47
C ILE A 202 -22.15 -7.33 -9.28
N PHE A 203 -22.60 -7.24 -8.04
CA PHE A 203 -23.66 -6.30 -7.68
C PHE A 203 -23.00 -5.02 -7.19
N PHE A 204 -23.36 -3.91 -7.82
CA PHE A 204 -23.02 -2.58 -7.33
C PHE A 204 -23.92 -2.29 -6.12
N ASP A 205 -23.42 -2.56 -4.92
CA ASP A 205 -24.04 -1.99 -3.73
C ASP A 205 -23.84 -0.45 -3.75
N LEU A 206 -24.83 0.26 -3.23
CA LEU A 206 -24.72 1.72 -3.12
C LEU A 206 -23.51 2.04 -2.22
N PRO A 207 -22.62 2.96 -2.66
CA PRO A 207 -21.44 3.30 -1.88
C PRO A 207 -21.85 3.91 -0.53
N SER A 208 -21.16 3.51 0.51
CA SER A 208 -21.31 4.09 1.83
C SER A 208 -20.88 5.56 1.86
N ILE A 209 -21.23 6.29 2.91
CA ILE A 209 -20.82 7.69 3.10
C ILE A 209 -19.28 7.76 3.20
N GLY A 210 -18.64 6.78 3.86
CA GLY A 210 -17.19 6.70 3.96
C GLY A 210 -16.51 6.52 2.61
N GLU A 211 -17.04 5.60 1.80
CA GLU A 211 -16.57 5.37 0.43
C GLU A 211 -16.76 6.61 -0.46
N LEU A 212 -17.86 7.34 -0.32
CA LEU A 212 -18.09 8.60 -1.05
C LEU A 212 -17.06 9.68 -0.69
N ILE A 213 -16.71 9.83 0.59
CA ILE A 213 -15.68 10.77 1.04
C ILE A 213 -14.32 10.40 0.43
N ILE A 214 -13.98 9.10 0.43
CA ILE A 214 -12.74 8.62 -0.16
C ILE A 214 -12.73 8.84 -1.67
N PHE A 215 -13.84 8.54 -2.35
CA PHE A 215 -13.98 8.75 -3.79
C PHE A 215 -13.80 10.23 -4.16
N PHE A 216 -14.36 11.15 -3.36
CA PHE A 216 -14.12 12.59 -3.53
C PHE A 216 -12.62 12.94 -3.44
N TRP A 217 -11.93 12.46 -2.40
CA TRP A 217 -10.49 12.70 -2.25
C TRP A 217 -9.68 12.02 -3.34
N ALA A 218 -10.12 10.85 -3.82
CA ALA A 218 -9.49 10.13 -4.92
C ALA A 218 -9.55 10.94 -6.22
N ILE A 219 -10.73 11.46 -6.58
CA ILE A 219 -10.89 12.33 -7.76
C ILE A 219 -10.04 13.58 -7.62
N PHE A 220 -10.06 14.22 -6.46
CA PHE A 220 -9.27 15.42 -6.22
C PHE A 220 -7.77 15.15 -6.32
N ALA A 221 -7.28 14.06 -5.71
CA ALA A 221 -5.90 13.62 -5.82
C ALA A 221 -5.52 13.24 -7.25
N PHE A 222 -6.43 12.64 -8.01
CA PHE A 222 -6.24 12.33 -9.43
C PHE A 222 -6.00 13.58 -10.27
N VAL A 223 -6.89 14.56 -10.16
CA VAL A 223 -6.76 15.83 -10.90
C VAL A 223 -5.44 16.53 -10.55
N GLN A 224 -5.08 16.58 -9.26
CA GLN A 224 -3.81 17.21 -8.84
C GLN A 224 -2.59 16.39 -9.29
N THR A 225 -2.72 15.07 -9.38
CA THR A 225 -1.64 14.23 -9.92
C THR A 225 -1.42 14.49 -11.41
N ILE A 226 -2.46 14.66 -12.21
CA ILE A 226 -2.32 15.04 -13.62
C ILE A 226 -1.55 16.36 -13.74
N ARG A 227 -1.92 17.37 -12.96
CA ARG A 227 -1.18 18.65 -12.92
C ARG A 227 0.27 18.46 -12.49
N ALA A 228 0.52 17.60 -11.49
CA ALA A 228 1.86 17.27 -11.03
C ALA A 228 2.69 16.54 -12.11
N LEU A 229 2.08 15.66 -12.87
CA LEU A 229 2.76 14.95 -13.98
C LEU A 229 3.22 15.92 -15.08
N MET A 230 2.48 17.01 -15.31
CA MET A 230 2.83 18.04 -16.30
C MET A 230 3.93 18.99 -15.81
N SER A 231 3.94 19.35 -14.53
CA SER A 231 4.79 20.42 -13.97
C SER A 231 5.90 19.93 -13.02
N ALA A 232 5.83 18.71 -12.51
CA ALA A 232 6.74 18.24 -11.48
C ALA A 232 8.13 17.84 -12.02
N LYS A 233 9.13 17.92 -11.13
CA LYS A 233 10.47 17.37 -11.38
C LYS A 233 10.38 15.88 -11.72
N LYS A 234 11.31 15.43 -12.59
CA LYS A 234 11.34 14.07 -13.15
C LYS A 234 11.19 12.95 -12.10
N ALA A 235 11.88 13.03 -10.96
CA ALA A 235 11.80 12.03 -9.89
C ALA A 235 10.39 11.91 -9.28
N LYS A 236 9.74 13.04 -9.00
CA LYS A 236 8.37 13.08 -8.46
C LYS A 236 7.37 12.51 -9.46
N ARG A 237 7.47 12.89 -10.74
CA ARG A 237 6.60 12.39 -11.81
C ARG A 237 6.66 10.86 -11.91
N ARG A 238 7.86 10.29 -11.87
CA ARG A 238 8.08 8.85 -11.95
C ARG A 238 7.50 8.10 -10.76
N GLY A 239 7.73 8.61 -9.55
CA GLY A 239 7.18 8.00 -8.35
C GLY A 239 5.65 7.96 -8.36
N LEU A 240 5.00 9.04 -8.83
CA LEU A 240 3.55 9.08 -9.01
C LEU A 240 3.06 8.09 -10.09
N MET A 241 3.80 7.95 -11.20
CA MET A 241 3.47 6.96 -12.24
C MET A 241 3.55 5.52 -11.73
N LEU A 242 4.54 5.19 -10.90
CA LEU A 242 4.64 3.86 -10.28
C LEU A 242 3.48 3.59 -9.30
N SER A 243 3.12 4.58 -8.50
CA SER A 243 1.96 4.48 -7.62
C SER A 243 0.68 4.25 -8.44
N TRP A 244 0.52 4.96 -9.58
CA TRP A 244 -0.59 4.73 -10.50
C TRP A 244 -0.60 3.32 -11.10
N LEU A 245 0.56 2.78 -11.46
CA LEU A 245 0.67 1.39 -11.93
C LEU A 245 0.15 0.42 -10.86
N GLY A 246 0.52 0.65 -9.60
CA GLY A 246 0.01 -0.12 -8.46
C GLY A 246 -1.49 0.02 -8.27
N ILE A 247 -2.03 1.25 -8.32
CA ILE A 247 -3.47 1.51 -8.21
C ILE A 247 -4.24 0.81 -9.32
N THR A 248 -3.83 1.02 -10.59
CA THR A 248 -4.50 0.42 -11.75
C THR A 248 -4.52 -1.10 -11.66
N TYR A 249 -3.39 -1.70 -11.29
CA TYR A 249 -3.32 -3.14 -11.08
C TYR A 249 -4.26 -3.60 -9.97
N THR A 250 -4.27 -2.91 -8.82
CA THR A 250 -5.11 -3.28 -7.67
C THR A 250 -6.60 -3.15 -8.01
N VAL A 251 -6.99 -2.10 -8.74
CA VAL A 251 -8.38 -1.94 -9.21
C VAL A 251 -8.75 -3.04 -10.19
N LEU A 252 -7.88 -3.37 -11.15
CA LEU A 252 -8.14 -4.51 -12.05
C LEU A 252 -8.26 -5.82 -11.27
N LEU A 253 -7.40 -6.03 -10.28
CA LEU A 253 -7.44 -7.22 -9.44
C LEU A 253 -8.76 -7.32 -8.66
N SER A 254 -9.28 -6.20 -8.15
CA SER A 254 -10.54 -6.17 -7.38
C SER A 254 -11.76 -6.60 -8.21
N ILE A 255 -11.70 -6.47 -9.54
CA ILE A 255 -12.75 -6.95 -10.44
C ILE A 255 -12.78 -8.49 -10.49
N PHE A 256 -11.63 -9.14 -10.30
CA PHE A 256 -11.49 -10.59 -10.42
C PHE A 256 -11.52 -11.33 -9.09
N ILE A 257 -11.30 -10.63 -7.96
CA ILE A 257 -11.14 -11.24 -6.64
C ILE A 257 -12.14 -10.64 -5.66
N HIS A 258 -12.89 -11.51 -5.02
CA HIS A 258 -13.92 -11.12 -4.04
C HIS A 258 -13.37 -10.89 -2.62
N ASP A 259 -12.06 -11.07 -2.40
CA ASP A 259 -11.42 -10.79 -1.11
C ASP A 259 -11.13 -9.30 -0.99
N SER A 260 -12.09 -8.57 -0.41
CA SER A 260 -12.04 -7.11 -0.29
C SER A 260 -10.86 -6.60 0.54
N SER A 261 -10.46 -7.30 1.60
CA SER A 261 -9.47 -6.78 2.56
C SER A 261 -8.06 -6.68 1.99
N SER A 262 -7.63 -7.66 1.19
CA SER A 262 -6.27 -7.71 0.66
C SER A 262 -5.99 -6.63 -0.38
N TYR A 263 -6.91 -6.38 -1.33
CA TYR A 263 -6.68 -5.32 -2.31
C TYR A 263 -6.89 -3.92 -1.73
N VAL A 264 -7.75 -3.76 -0.72
CA VAL A 264 -7.87 -2.49 0.01
C VAL A 264 -6.53 -2.12 0.66
N SER A 265 -5.85 -3.09 1.27
CA SER A 265 -4.54 -2.90 1.87
C SER A 265 -3.50 -2.40 0.87
N LEU A 266 -3.48 -2.98 -0.34
CA LEU A 266 -2.61 -2.55 -1.44
C LEU A 266 -2.99 -1.16 -1.96
N LEU A 267 -4.29 -0.94 -2.20
CA LEU A 267 -4.81 0.33 -2.69
C LEU A 267 -4.44 1.48 -1.76
N ALA A 268 -4.60 1.28 -0.44
CA ALA A 268 -4.27 2.28 0.56
C ALA A 268 -2.77 2.67 0.52
N VAL A 269 -1.87 1.70 0.30
CA VAL A 269 -0.43 1.97 0.15
C VAL A 269 -0.13 2.76 -1.12
N PHE A 270 -0.66 2.34 -2.27
CA PHE A 270 -0.38 3.00 -3.55
C PHE A 270 -1.04 4.36 -3.66
N PHE A 271 -2.15 4.58 -2.99
CA PHE A 271 -2.85 5.85 -2.97
C PHE A 271 -2.20 6.89 -2.05
N GLY A 272 -1.52 6.44 -0.99
CA GLY A 272 -0.85 7.30 -0.01
C GLY A 272 0.06 8.39 -0.61
N PRO A 273 0.98 8.08 -1.55
CA PRO A 273 1.82 9.09 -2.21
C PRO A 273 1.04 10.20 -2.92
N HIS A 274 -0.14 9.90 -3.47
CA HIS A 274 -0.99 10.89 -4.13
C HIS A 274 -1.63 11.83 -3.12
N LEU A 275 -2.11 11.32 -1.98
CA LEU A 275 -2.63 12.13 -0.89
C LEU A 275 -1.56 13.05 -0.30
N VAL A 276 -0.35 12.51 -0.08
CA VAL A 276 0.78 13.32 0.39
C VAL A 276 1.18 14.40 -0.63
N ASN A 277 1.04 14.12 -1.93
CA ASN A 277 1.31 15.10 -2.98
C ASN A 277 0.36 16.31 -2.95
N LEU A 278 -0.86 16.16 -2.42
CA LEU A 278 -1.82 17.25 -2.28
C LEU A 278 -1.28 18.43 -1.46
N LYS A 279 -0.35 18.17 -0.53
CA LYS A 279 0.26 19.25 0.28
C LYS A 279 0.99 20.31 -0.54
N ASP A 280 1.44 19.98 -1.75
CA ASP A 280 2.15 20.91 -2.63
C ASP A 280 1.20 21.86 -3.36
N TYR A 281 -0.10 21.52 -3.37
CA TYR A 281 -1.17 22.29 -4.04
C TYR A 281 -2.13 22.95 -3.06
N ILE A 282 -2.21 22.43 -1.85
CA ILE A 282 -3.05 22.99 -0.78
C ILE A 282 -2.13 23.42 0.36
N SER A 283 -2.42 24.57 0.97
CA SER A 283 -1.62 25.02 2.11
C SER A 283 -1.55 23.91 3.19
N PRO A 284 -0.38 23.66 3.79
CA PRO A 284 -0.22 22.57 4.78
C PRO A 284 -1.21 22.64 5.95
N LYS A 285 -1.63 23.85 6.34
CA LYS A 285 -2.64 24.06 7.37
C LYS A 285 -4.02 23.56 6.91
N ARG A 286 -4.48 23.99 5.73
CA ARG A 286 -5.79 23.58 5.18
C ARG A 286 -5.84 22.08 4.91
N LEU A 287 -4.76 21.49 4.42
CA LEU A 287 -4.70 20.06 4.18
C LEU A 287 -4.87 19.25 5.48
N ARG A 288 -4.18 19.64 6.55
CA ARG A 288 -4.30 18.98 7.86
C ARG A 288 -5.70 19.13 8.46
N TYR A 289 -6.31 20.31 8.33
CA TYR A 289 -7.63 20.58 8.91
C TYR A 289 -8.79 19.98 8.10
N LEU A 290 -8.62 19.69 6.82
CA LEU A 290 -9.68 19.14 5.98
C LEU A 290 -9.48 17.65 5.70
N LEU A 291 -8.30 17.24 5.23
CA LEU A 291 -8.05 15.86 4.81
C LEU A 291 -8.11 14.89 6.00
N THR A 292 -7.36 15.18 7.06
CA THR A 292 -7.28 14.26 8.20
C THR A 292 -8.62 14.10 8.92
N PRO A 293 -9.36 15.17 9.28
CA PRO A 293 -10.68 15.02 9.89
C PRO A 293 -11.70 14.39 8.96
N SER A 294 -11.71 14.70 7.66
CA SER A 294 -12.67 14.11 6.74
C SER A 294 -12.42 12.61 6.50
N LEU A 295 -11.18 12.18 6.41
CA LEU A 295 -10.85 10.76 6.35
C LEU A 295 -11.21 10.03 7.65
N LEU A 296 -10.96 10.66 8.80
CA LEU A 296 -11.39 10.14 10.10
C LEU A 296 -12.92 10.06 10.20
N LEU A 297 -13.63 11.08 9.77
CA LEU A 297 -15.10 11.06 9.74
C LEU A 297 -15.59 9.94 8.82
N GLY A 298 -15.02 9.78 7.63
CA GLY A 298 -15.33 8.66 6.74
C GLY A 298 -15.13 7.31 7.41
N ALA A 299 -13.99 7.13 8.08
CA ALA A 299 -13.70 5.91 8.83
C ALA A 299 -14.67 5.68 10.01
N LEU A 300 -15.04 6.73 10.74
CA LEU A 300 -16.00 6.65 11.85
C LEU A 300 -17.42 6.33 11.36
N PHE A 301 -17.85 6.88 10.23
CA PHE A 301 -19.15 6.53 9.64
C PHE A 301 -19.23 5.05 9.32
N GLU A 302 -18.18 4.44 8.78
CA GLU A 302 -18.11 2.99 8.49
C GLU A 302 -18.13 2.12 9.77
N VAL A 303 -17.79 2.69 10.92
CA VAL A 303 -17.80 1.97 12.19
C VAL A 303 -19.18 2.03 12.87
N ILE A 304 -19.89 3.15 12.71
CA ILE A 304 -21.12 3.43 13.44
C ILE A 304 -22.37 2.95 12.69
N PHE A 305 -22.35 3.00 11.36
CA PHE A 305 -23.46 2.66 10.47
C PHE A 305 -23.14 1.44 9.61
#